data_befa7d81d28b4db9afd76fe3594b6fcb
#
_entry.id   befa7d81d28b4db9afd76fe3594b6fcb
#
_cell.length_a   1.000
_cell.length_b   1.000
_cell.length_c   1.000
_cell.angle_alpha   90.00
_cell.angle_beta   90.00
_cell.angle_gamma   90.00
#
_symmetry.space_group_name_H-M   'P 1'
#
loop_
_entity.id
_entity.type
_entity.pdbx_description
1 polymer ?
#
loop_
_entity_poly.entity_id
_entity_poly.type
_entity_poly.pdbx_seq_one_letter_code
_entity_poly.pdbx_strand_id
1 'polypeptide(L)'
;TMDHIAKQLGMSKKTLYKYYAHKTDLVRAVMEYVFAKLSGRIKEICQTESNPYEQFFKIRNVVIDMLRNTTGHTNYYQLRTWYPDIAEELEKRKRRSLMECLDNNLQKGHKAGYYRKSIDDEFIKRLYVGSYRMLMDKELFPPDEFPRDYTGHEFLKFFLSAISTKKGREQLKHMEKKYKL
;
A
#
# COMPACT_ATOMS: atom_id res chain seq x y z
N THR A 1 13.91 -22.33 9.25
CA THR A 1 15.39 -22.48 9.10
C THR A 1 15.78 -22.41 7.63
N MET A 2 17.06 -22.10 7.33
CA MET A 2 17.59 -22.14 5.96
C MET A 2 17.45 -23.54 5.32
N ASP A 3 17.58 -24.60 6.11
CA ASP A 3 17.41 -25.99 5.64
C ASP A 3 15.99 -26.27 5.15
N HIS A 4 14.99 -25.80 5.90
CA HIS A 4 13.59 -25.93 5.50
C HIS A 4 13.30 -25.16 4.20
N ILE A 5 13.84 -23.95 4.05
CA ILE A 5 13.68 -23.14 2.83
C ILE A 5 14.34 -23.83 1.64
N ALA A 6 15.59 -24.33 1.80
CA ALA A 6 16.29 -25.05 0.75
C ALA A 6 15.49 -26.29 0.28
N LYS A 7 14.95 -27.06 1.22
CA LYS A 7 14.10 -28.22 0.93
C LYS A 7 12.84 -27.85 0.17
N GLN A 8 12.14 -26.79 0.57
CA GLN A 8 10.93 -26.30 -0.11
C GLN A 8 11.21 -25.80 -1.54
N LEU A 9 12.40 -25.23 -1.77
CA LEU A 9 12.82 -24.74 -3.08
C LEU A 9 13.47 -25.85 -3.96
N GLY A 10 13.56 -27.09 -3.48
CA GLY A 10 14.19 -28.17 -4.22
C GLY A 10 15.70 -27.98 -4.46
N MET A 11 16.37 -27.19 -3.64
CA MET A 11 17.79 -26.91 -3.78
C MET A 11 18.61 -27.36 -2.56
N SER A 12 19.95 -27.55 -2.76
CA SER A 12 20.83 -27.89 -1.65
C SER A 12 21.02 -26.69 -0.69
N LYS A 13 21.21 -27.00 0.61
CA LYS A 13 21.60 -26.01 1.62
C LYS A 13 22.84 -25.24 1.18
N LYS A 14 23.85 -25.93 0.63
CA LYS A 14 25.10 -25.31 0.14
C LYS A 14 24.79 -24.27 -0.98
N THR A 15 23.86 -24.59 -1.86
CA THR A 15 23.44 -23.67 -2.93
C THR A 15 22.80 -22.41 -2.34
N LEU A 16 21.92 -22.54 -1.36
CA LEU A 16 21.26 -21.40 -0.74
C LEU A 16 22.26 -20.48 -0.01
N TYR A 17 23.20 -21.08 0.75
CA TYR A 17 24.25 -20.33 1.45
C TYR A 17 25.28 -19.66 0.52
N LYS A 18 25.39 -20.12 -0.73
CA LYS A 18 26.20 -19.44 -1.74
C LYS A 18 25.67 -18.03 -2.09
N TYR A 19 24.34 -17.84 -2.00
CA TYR A 19 23.70 -16.58 -2.31
C TYR A 19 23.40 -15.72 -1.08
N TYR A 20 23.09 -16.35 0.04
CA TYR A 20 22.71 -15.67 1.28
C TYR A 20 23.45 -16.28 2.47
N ALA A 21 24.41 -15.52 3.01
CA ALA A 21 25.23 -15.99 4.12
C ALA A 21 24.39 -16.25 5.40
N HIS A 22 23.35 -15.41 5.60
CA HIS A 22 22.46 -15.52 6.75
C HIS A 22 20.98 -15.49 6.32
N LYS A 23 20.11 -16.06 7.17
CA LYS A 23 18.65 -15.99 6.97
C LYS A 23 18.15 -14.56 6.86
N THR A 24 18.75 -13.63 7.59
CA THR A 24 18.43 -12.20 7.56
C THR A 24 18.67 -11.61 6.18
N ASP A 25 19.75 -12.00 5.48
CA ASP A 25 20.06 -11.51 4.14
C ASP A 25 19.00 -11.97 3.13
N LEU A 26 18.58 -13.23 3.23
CA LEU A 26 17.50 -13.77 2.42
C LEU A 26 16.17 -13.04 2.69
N VAL A 27 15.82 -12.82 3.97
CA VAL A 27 14.60 -12.10 4.34
C VAL A 27 14.64 -10.68 3.79
N ARG A 28 15.76 -9.96 3.94
CA ARG A 28 15.96 -8.63 3.38
C ARG A 28 15.74 -8.61 1.87
N ALA A 29 16.41 -9.51 1.14
CA ALA A 29 16.30 -9.59 -0.31
C ALA A 29 14.86 -9.88 -0.79
N VAL A 30 14.15 -10.79 -0.13
CA VAL A 30 12.75 -11.09 -0.42
C VAL A 30 11.86 -9.86 -0.17
N MET A 31 12.05 -9.18 0.95
CA MET A 31 11.24 -8.00 1.29
C MET A 31 11.52 -6.83 0.34
N GLU A 32 12.77 -6.64 -0.05
CA GLU A 32 13.15 -5.63 -1.05
C GLU A 32 12.55 -5.93 -2.42
N TYR A 33 12.58 -7.17 -2.86
CA TYR A 33 11.95 -7.60 -4.12
C TYR A 33 10.44 -7.33 -4.12
N VAL A 34 9.74 -7.73 -3.05
CA VAL A 34 8.30 -7.51 -2.91
C VAL A 34 7.97 -6.01 -2.89
N PHE A 35 8.75 -5.23 -2.12
CA PHE A 35 8.59 -3.78 -2.07
C PHE A 35 8.84 -3.11 -3.43
N ALA A 36 9.92 -3.48 -4.12
CA ALA A 36 10.26 -2.92 -5.43
C ALA A 36 9.17 -3.20 -6.46
N LYS A 37 8.64 -4.43 -6.48
CA LYS A 37 7.55 -4.82 -7.37
C LYS A 37 6.27 -4.02 -7.14
N LEU A 38 5.88 -3.85 -5.87
CA LEU A 38 4.69 -3.06 -5.50
C LEU A 38 4.89 -1.57 -5.80
N SER A 39 6.00 -1.00 -5.33
CA SER A 39 6.30 0.42 -5.49
C SER A 39 6.46 0.82 -6.95
N GLY A 40 7.02 -0.06 -7.79
CA GLY A 40 7.12 0.15 -9.23
C GLY A 40 5.74 0.30 -9.88
N ARG A 41 4.81 -0.61 -9.60
CA ARG A 41 3.42 -0.53 -10.12
C ARG A 41 2.68 0.72 -9.63
N ILE A 42 2.83 1.07 -8.34
CA ILE A 42 2.23 2.28 -7.79
C ILE A 42 2.82 3.54 -8.46
N LYS A 43 4.14 3.59 -8.60
CA LYS A 43 4.82 4.71 -9.26
C LYS A 43 4.37 4.90 -10.70
N GLU A 44 4.23 3.83 -11.45
CA GLU A 44 3.69 3.85 -12.81
C GLU A 44 2.29 4.47 -12.84
N ILE A 45 1.37 4.02 -11.98
CA ILE A 45 0.02 4.59 -11.86
C ILE A 45 0.08 6.08 -11.50
N CYS A 46 0.92 6.47 -10.52
CA CYS A 46 1.06 7.86 -10.12
C CYS A 46 1.55 8.76 -11.26
N GLN A 47 2.37 8.23 -12.17
CA GLN A 47 2.93 8.97 -13.31
C GLN A 47 1.98 9.02 -14.50
N THR A 48 1.32 7.91 -14.83
CA THR A 48 0.52 7.77 -16.06
C THR A 48 -0.94 8.15 -15.89
N GLU A 49 -1.51 7.97 -14.69
CA GLU A 49 -2.91 8.29 -14.47
C GLU A 49 -3.12 9.79 -14.24
N SER A 50 -3.90 10.41 -15.11
CA SER A 50 -4.22 11.85 -15.06
C SER A 50 -5.36 12.17 -14.09
N ASN A 51 -6.32 11.24 -13.93
CA ASN A 51 -7.45 11.43 -13.04
C ASN A 51 -7.08 11.07 -11.59
N PRO A 52 -7.11 12.03 -10.64
CA PRO A 52 -6.66 11.79 -9.28
C PRO A 52 -7.53 10.79 -8.50
N TYR A 53 -8.81 10.65 -8.81
CA TYR A 53 -9.67 9.61 -8.22
C TYR A 53 -9.34 8.24 -8.76
N GLU A 54 -9.24 8.11 -10.08
CA GLU A 54 -8.89 6.85 -10.74
C GLU A 54 -7.53 6.32 -10.28
N GLN A 55 -6.57 7.22 -10.04
CA GLN A 55 -5.27 6.89 -9.45
C GLN A 55 -5.44 6.17 -8.11
N PHE A 56 -6.28 6.65 -7.19
CA PHE A 56 -6.52 6.01 -5.90
C PHE A 56 -7.15 4.63 -6.04
N PHE A 57 -8.15 4.48 -6.90
CA PHE A 57 -8.83 3.20 -7.12
C PHE A 57 -7.91 2.15 -7.76
N LYS A 58 -7.08 2.54 -8.73
CA LYS A 58 -6.07 1.67 -9.34
C LYS A 58 -5.02 1.22 -8.32
N ILE A 59 -4.51 2.13 -7.50
CA ILE A 59 -3.54 1.81 -6.45
C ILE A 59 -4.16 0.86 -5.43
N ARG A 60 -5.39 1.12 -4.97
CA ARG A 60 -6.13 0.22 -4.09
C ARG A 60 -6.20 -1.19 -4.66
N ASN A 61 -6.60 -1.35 -5.91
CA ASN A 61 -6.71 -2.66 -6.55
C ASN A 61 -5.36 -3.38 -6.60
N VAL A 62 -4.28 -2.68 -6.95
CA VAL A 62 -2.91 -3.26 -6.91
C VAL A 62 -2.53 -3.76 -5.51
N VAL A 63 -2.87 -3.01 -4.47
CA VAL A 63 -2.59 -3.41 -3.08
C VAL A 63 -3.42 -4.62 -2.67
N ILE A 64 -4.72 -4.64 -3.02
CA ILE A 64 -5.61 -5.76 -2.72
C ILE A 64 -5.18 -7.03 -3.45
N ASP A 65 -4.87 -6.95 -4.75
CA ASP A 65 -4.39 -8.09 -5.53
C ASP A 65 -3.11 -8.68 -4.95
N MET A 66 -2.20 -7.82 -4.50
CA MET A 66 -1.00 -8.27 -3.83
C MET A 66 -1.31 -8.99 -2.52
N LEU A 67 -2.22 -8.47 -1.71
CA LEU A 67 -2.62 -9.09 -0.43
C LEU A 67 -3.30 -10.44 -0.65
N ARG A 68 -4.11 -10.59 -1.70
CA ARG A 68 -4.78 -11.86 -2.06
C ARG A 68 -3.79 -12.91 -2.57
N ASN A 69 -2.79 -12.49 -3.35
CA ASN A 69 -1.82 -13.39 -3.98
C ASN A 69 -0.64 -13.77 -3.06
N THR A 70 -0.51 -13.14 -1.92
CA THR A 70 0.48 -13.52 -0.93
C THR A 70 -0.13 -14.62 -0.05
N THR A 71 0.11 -15.88 -0.43
CA THR A 71 -0.28 -17.11 0.29
C THR A 71 0.52 -17.31 1.57
N GLY A 72 0.40 -16.53 2.43
CA GLY A 72 1.00 -16.48 3.73
C GLY A 72 0.97 -15.01 4.08
N HIS A 73 0.20 -14.71 5.07
CA HIS A 73 0.35 -13.47 5.77
C HIS A 73 1.82 -13.37 6.16
N THR A 74 2.65 -12.82 5.26
CA THR A 74 3.97 -12.34 5.65
C THR A 74 3.62 -11.30 6.67
N ASN A 75 3.53 -11.81 7.85
CA ASN A 75 2.92 -11.11 8.94
C ASN A 75 3.87 -9.95 9.14
N TYR A 76 3.49 -8.76 8.66
CA TYR A 76 4.25 -7.54 8.95
C TYR A 76 4.60 -7.47 10.43
N TYR A 77 3.72 -8.03 11.28
CA TYR A 77 3.97 -8.25 12.69
C TYR A 77 5.18 -9.18 12.92
N GLN A 78 5.28 -10.32 12.21
CA GLN A 78 6.44 -11.24 12.34
C GLN A 78 7.72 -10.57 11.83
N LEU A 79 7.66 -9.82 10.73
CA LEU A 79 8.81 -9.07 10.25
C LEU A 79 9.27 -8.05 11.30
N ARG A 80 8.35 -7.29 11.88
CA ARG A 80 8.66 -6.31 12.92
C ARG A 80 9.20 -6.94 14.20
N THR A 81 8.70 -8.13 14.57
CA THR A 81 9.14 -8.84 15.77
C THR A 81 10.53 -9.45 15.59
N TRP A 82 10.78 -10.09 14.45
CA TRP A 82 11.99 -10.88 14.22
C TRP A 82 13.10 -10.14 13.45
N TYR A 83 12.74 -9.09 12.70
CA TYR A 83 13.64 -8.32 11.85
C TYR A 83 13.28 -6.82 11.91
N PRO A 84 13.35 -6.18 13.11
CA PRO A 84 12.89 -4.81 13.31
C PRO A 84 13.58 -3.79 12.41
N ASP A 85 14.89 -3.93 12.18
CA ASP A 85 15.66 -3.04 11.33
C ASP A 85 15.18 -3.05 9.88
N ILE A 86 14.89 -4.26 9.34
CA ILE A 86 14.35 -4.42 7.99
C ILE A 86 12.95 -3.81 7.92
N ALA A 87 12.11 -4.07 8.92
CA ALA A 87 10.76 -3.52 8.98
C ALA A 87 10.78 -1.99 9.02
N GLU A 88 11.64 -1.39 9.83
CA GLU A 88 11.75 0.07 9.96
C GLU A 88 12.23 0.73 8.67
N GLU A 89 13.25 0.15 8.02
CA GLU A 89 13.76 0.64 6.74
C GLU A 89 12.67 0.63 5.66
N LEU A 90 11.94 -0.49 5.52
CA LEU A 90 10.85 -0.62 4.57
C LEU A 90 9.71 0.36 4.86
N GLU A 91 9.36 0.58 6.12
CA GLU A 91 8.33 1.56 6.50
C GLU A 91 8.74 3.00 6.17
N LYS A 92 10.00 3.36 6.36
CA LYS A 92 10.52 4.67 5.97
C LYS A 92 10.43 4.88 4.46
N ARG A 93 10.83 3.86 3.67
CA ARG A 93 10.78 3.89 2.20
C ARG A 93 9.33 3.95 1.69
N LYS A 94 8.45 3.12 2.25
CA LYS A 94 7.02 3.10 1.92
C LYS A 94 6.36 4.45 2.19
N ARG A 95 6.62 5.04 3.37
CA ARG A 95 6.09 6.35 3.74
C ARG A 95 6.53 7.44 2.76
N ARG A 96 7.82 7.47 2.41
CA ARG A 96 8.35 8.44 1.44
C ARG A 96 7.65 8.31 0.09
N SER A 97 7.62 7.11 -0.47
CA SER A 97 6.97 6.84 -1.77
C SER A 97 5.48 7.20 -1.76
N LEU A 98 4.78 6.92 -0.66
CA LEU A 98 3.36 7.27 -0.51
C LEU A 98 3.16 8.78 -0.43
N MET A 99 4.00 9.50 0.32
CA MET A 99 3.94 10.97 0.41
C MET A 99 4.16 11.63 -0.95
N GLU A 100 5.14 11.17 -1.73
CA GLU A 100 5.42 11.66 -3.10
C GLU A 100 4.22 11.42 -4.04
N CYS A 101 3.60 10.24 -3.96
CA CYS A 101 2.42 9.92 -4.75
C CYS A 101 1.22 10.79 -4.37
N LEU A 102 1.01 11.04 -3.08
CA LEU A 102 -0.05 11.92 -2.58
C LEU A 102 0.16 13.39 -3.00
N ASP A 103 1.40 13.89 -2.97
CA ASP A 103 1.72 15.23 -3.46
C ASP A 103 1.29 15.40 -4.92
N ASN A 104 1.68 14.47 -5.77
CA ASN A 104 1.29 14.49 -7.19
C ASN A 104 -0.23 14.41 -7.38
N ASN A 105 -0.90 13.56 -6.59
CA ASN A 105 -2.35 13.39 -6.64
C ASN A 105 -3.11 14.67 -6.22
N LEU A 106 -2.69 15.28 -5.10
CA LEU A 106 -3.31 16.51 -4.61
C LEU A 106 -3.14 17.66 -5.61
N GLN A 107 -1.94 17.81 -6.19
CA GLN A 107 -1.71 18.81 -7.25
C GLN A 107 -2.64 18.61 -8.45
N LYS A 108 -2.80 17.37 -8.93
CA LYS A 108 -3.74 17.04 -10.01
C LYS A 108 -5.18 17.36 -9.62
N GLY A 109 -5.59 16.99 -8.41
CA GLY A 109 -6.94 17.25 -7.90
C GLY A 109 -7.27 18.74 -7.75
N HIS A 110 -6.34 19.53 -7.25
CA HIS A 110 -6.49 20.99 -7.15
C HIS A 110 -6.56 21.65 -8.55
N LYS A 111 -5.66 21.24 -9.46
CA LYS A 111 -5.65 21.75 -10.84
C LYS A 111 -6.96 21.44 -11.58
N ALA A 112 -7.52 20.26 -11.37
CA ALA A 112 -8.81 19.86 -11.95
C ALA A 112 -10.04 20.50 -11.26
N GLY A 113 -9.85 21.18 -10.13
CA GLY A 113 -10.92 21.73 -9.31
C GLY A 113 -11.75 20.67 -8.57
N TYR A 114 -11.18 19.48 -8.37
CA TYR A 114 -11.82 18.37 -7.68
C TYR A 114 -11.63 18.44 -6.17
N TYR A 115 -10.47 18.92 -5.70
CA TYR A 115 -10.16 19.03 -4.29
C TYR A 115 -10.30 20.46 -3.79
N ARG A 116 -10.73 20.61 -2.54
CA ARG A 116 -10.95 21.91 -1.90
C ARG A 116 -9.62 22.61 -1.65
N LYS A 117 -9.49 23.86 -2.06
CA LYS A 117 -8.30 24.70 -1.80
C LYS A 117 -8.11 25.07 -0.32
N SER A 118 -9.15 24.89 0.49
CA SER A 118 -9.12 25.22 1.92
C SER A 118 -8.55 24.11 2.82
N ILE A 119 -8.14 22.96 2.24
CA ILE A 119 -7.51 21.90 2.99
C ILE A 119 -6.00 22.15 3.12
N ASP A 120 -5.43 21.72 4.23
CA ASP A 120 -3.99 21.67 4.42
C ASP A 120 -3.48 20.35 3.83
N ASP A 121 -2.79 20.43 2.69
CA ASP A 121 -2.30 19.26 1.96
C ASP A 121 -1.32 18.44 2.80
N GLU A 122 -0.47 19.08 3.60
CA GLU A 122 0.49 18.36 4.44
C GLU A 122 -0.22 17.59 5.56
N PHE A 123 -1.22 18.20 6.18
CA PHE A 123 -2.06 17.52 7.17
C PHE A 123 -2.81 16.33 6.56
N ILE A 124 -3.43 16.52 5.39
CA ILE A 124 -4.18 15.47 4.69
C ILE A 124 -3.30 14.29 4.29
N LYS A 125 -2.09 14.54 3.79
CA LYS A 125 -1.12 13.47 3.49
C LYS A 125 -0.76 12.66 4.73
N ARG A 126 -0.45 13.33 5.84
CA ARG A 126 -0.12 12.66 7.10
C ARG A 126 -1.30 11.86 7.66
N LEU A 127 -2.50 12.42 7.58
CA LEU A 127 -3.73 11.72 7.98
C LEU A 127 -3.93 10.45 7.15
N TYR A 128 -3.79 10.52 5.82
CA TYR A 128 -3.90 9.35 4.94
C TYR A 128 -2.87 8.26 5.28
N VAL A 129 -1.61 8.65 5.44
CA VAL A 129 -0.53 7.72 5.80
C VAL A 129 -0.75 7.10 7.18
N GLY A 130 -1.20 7.89 8.15
CA GLY A 130 -1.51 7.42 9.51
C GLY A 130 -2.70 6.47 9.53
N SER A 131 -3.75 6.76 8.77
CA SER A 131 -4.96 5.93 8.67
C SER A 131 -4.68 4.53 8.16
N TYR A 132 -3.67 4.33 7.30
CA TYR A 132 -3.30 3.00 6.84
C TYR A 132 -2.94 2.03 7.98
N ARG A 133 -2.26 2.51 9.01
CA ARG A 133 -1.94 1.68 10.20
C ARG A 133 -3.18 1.31 10.97
N MET A 134 -4.08 2.28 11.17
CA MET A 134 -5.36 2.08 11.84
C MET A 134 -6.21 1.04 11.11
N LEU A 135 -6.28 1.10 9.78
CA LEU A 135 -7.04 0.14 8.98
C LEU A 135 -6.45 -1.28 9.00
N MET A 136 -5.17 -1.44 9.36
CA MET A 136 -4.51 -2.74 9.49
C MET A 136 -4.61 -3.32 10.91
N ASP A 137 -5.09 -2.56 11.86
CA ASP A 137 -5.32 -3.00 13.23
C ASP A 137 -6.48 -4.02 13.27
N LYS A 138 -6.16 -5.22 13.75
CA LYS A 138 -7.13 -6.33 13.80
C LYS A 138 -8.08 -6.23 14.99
N GLU A 139 -7.75 -5.46 16.00
CA GLU A 139 -8.63 -5.21 17.15
C GLU A 139 -9.69 -4.17 16.78
N LEU A 140 -9.32 -3.14 15.99
CA LEU A 140 -10.28 -2.13 15.49
C LEU A 140 -11.09 -2.63 14.29
N PHE A 141 -10.46 -3.39 13.39
CA PHE A 141 -11.07 -3.91 12.17
C PHE A 141 -10.82 -5.43 12.07
N PRO A 142 -11.56 -6.26 12.83
CA PRO A 142 -11.48 -7.71 12.74
C PRO A 142 -11.76 -8.18 11.30
N PRO A 143 -10.87 -8.99 10.68
CA PRO A 143 -11.00 -9.35 9.26
C PRO A 143 -12.28 -10.11 8.90
N ASP A 144 -12.88 -10.81 9.86
CA ASP A 144 -14.14 -11.56 9.69
C ASP A 144 -15.36 -10.63 9.58
N GLU A 145 -15.32 -9.47 10.26
CA GLU A 145 -16.38 -8.45 10.22
C GLU A 145 -16.06 -7.36 9.19
N PHE A 146 -14.78 -7.03 9.05
CA PHE A 146 -14.26 -5.98 8.18
C PHE A 146 -13.25 -6.54 7.18
N PRO A 147 -13.70 -7.20 6.10
CA PRO A 147 -12.81 -7.65 5.04
C PRO A 147 -11.95 -6.51 4.48
N ARG A 148 -10.67 -6.76 4.18
CA ARG A 148 -9.69 -5.75 3.81
C ARG A 148 -10.09 -4.90 2.60
N ASP A 149 -10.72 -5.50 1.62
CA ASP A 149 -11.22 -4.81 0.43
C ASP A 149 -12.39 -3.88 0.77
N TYR A 150 -13.30 -4.30 1.65
CA TYR A 150 -14.39 -3.47 2.16
C TYR A 150 -13.85 -2.29 2.97
N THR A 151 -12.99 -2.56 3.97
CA THR A 151 -12.43 -1.51 4.84
C THR A 151 -11.63 -0.47 4.05
N GLY A 152 -10.80 -0.94 3.11
CA GLY A 152 -10.04 -0.04 2.24
C GLY A 152 -10.92 0.78 1.30
N HIS A 153 -12.06 0.23 0.88
CA HIS A 153 -13.03 0.94 0.06
C HIS A 153 -13.74 2.04 0.86
N GLU A 154 -14.33 1.71 2.00
CA GLU A 154 -15.08 2.66 2.84
C GLU A 154 -14.17 3.80 3.31
N PHE A 155 -12.93 3.49 3.69
CA PHE A 155 -11.95 4.51 4.00
C PHE A 155 -11.69 5.45 2.81
N LEU A 156 -11.44 4.90 1.63
CA LEU A 156 -11.15 5.70 0.44
C LEU A 156 -12.31 6.61 0.06
N LYS A 157 -13.52 6.09 0.11
CA LYS A 157 -14.76 6.85 -0.12
C LYS A 157 -14.92 7.98 0.90
N PHE A 158 -14.75 7.69 2.19
CA PHE A 158 -14.79 8.69 3.25
C PHE A 158 -13.73 9.79 3.03
N PHE A 159 -12.48 9.38 2.82
CA PHE A 159 -11.35 10.29 2.62
C PHE A 159 -11.55 11.20 1.41
N LEU A 160 -11.87 10.62 0.26
CA LEU A 160 -12.09 11.38 -0.97
C LEU A 160 -13.32 12.31 -0.86
N SER A 161 -14.39 11.88 -0.21
CA SER A 161 -15.55 12.74 0.05
C SER A 161 -15.19 13.95 0.92
N ALA A 162 -14.34 13.72 1.93
CA ALA A 162 -13.91 14.77 2.86
C ALA A 162 -13.08 15.87 2.19
N ILE A 163 -12.25 15.54 1.20
CA ILE A 163 -11.38 16.51 0.52
C ILE A 163 -12.01 17.12 -0.74
N SER A 164 -13.13 16.56 -1.22
CA SER A 164 -13.74 16.93 -2.51
C SER A 164 -14.53 18.22 -2.49
N THR A 165 -14.49 18.94 -3.61
CA THR A 165 -15.47 19.97 -3.98
C THR A 165 -16.80 19.33 -4.42
N LYS A 166 -17.82 20.13 -4.75
CA LYS A 166 -19.06 19.63 -5.37
C LYS A 166 -18.76 18.87 -6.67
N LYS A 167 -17.95 19.47 -7.56
CA LYS A 167 -17.48 18.85 -8.81
C LYS A 167 -16.73 17.54 -8.55
N GLY A 168 -15.89 17.52 -7.53
CA GLY A 168 -15.13 16.34 -7.14
C GLY A 168 -16.02 15.20 -6.65
N ARG A 169 -17.09 15.48 -5.90
CA ARG A 169 -18.06 14.46 -5.46
C ARG A 169 -18.83 13.81 -6.61
N GLU A 170 -19.13 14.57 -7.65
CA GLU A 170 -19.74 14.01 -8.87
C GLU A 170 -18.78 13.03 -9.56
N GLN A 171 -17.50 13.41 -9.64
CA GLN A 171 -16.45 12.52 -10.16
C GLN A 171 -16.28 11.28 -9.30
N LEU A 172 -16.31 11.39 -7.97
CA LEU A 172 -16.23 10.24 -7.06
C LEU A 172 -17.37 9.26 -7.30
N LYS A 173 -18.60 9.73 -7.41
CA LYS A 173 -19.77 8.88 -7.73
C LYS A 173 -19.61 8.16 -9.06
N HIS A 174 -19.00 8.79 -10.07
CA HIS A 174 -18.71 8.15 -11.35
C HIS A 174 -17.68 7.00 -11.17
N MET A 175 -16.65 7.23 -10.37
CA MET A 175 -15.63 6.20 -10.09
C MET A 175 -16.21 5.03 -9.29
N GLU A 176 -17.05 5.28 -8.28
CA GLU A 176 -17.73 4.24 -7.50
C GLU A 176 -18.52 3.30 -8.43
N LYS A 177 -19.28 3.86 -9.39
CA LYS A 177 -20.01 3.06 -10.40
C LYS A 177 -19.07 2.27 -11.31
N LYS A 178 -17.98 2.90 -11.78
CA LYS A 178 -16.99 2.27 -12.67
C LYS A 178 -16.31 1.07 -12.03
N TYR A 179 -15.98 1.16 -10.76
CA TYR A 179 -15.26 0.12 -10.02
C TYR A 179 -16.19 -0.85 -9.28
N LYS A 180 -17.52 -0.78 -9.52
CA LYS A 180 -18.57 -1.67 -8.95
C LYS A 180 -18.48 -1.77 -7.43
N LEU A 181 -18.50 -0.63 -6.78
CA LEU A 181 -18.32 -0.51 -5.34
C LEU A 181 -19.65 -0.21 -4.67
#